data_0927ff92d5fb43cd4b2415c65bddc0ec
#
_entry.id   0927ff92d5fb43cd4b2415c65bddc0ec
#
_cell.length_a   1.000
_cell.length_b   1.000
_cell.length_c   1.000
_cell.angle_alpha   90.00
_cell.angle_beta   90.00
_cell.angle_gamma   90.00
#
_symmetry.space_group_name_H-M   'P 1'
#
loop_
_entity.id
_entity.type
_entity.pdbx_description
1 polymer ?
#
loop_
_entity_poly.entity_id
_entity_poly.type
_entity_poly.pdbx_seq_one_letter_code
_entity_poly.pdbx_strand_id
1 'polypeptide(L)'
;MSALIDFPMENLATDNPATAPQHHGGAYPGPRSSTPPRSAAALLREARAGIAEAQKDTVASGRYATAYLAALRAAAAMLALRGRPHRGRARPASAWVLLAKLAPEMAEWTDFFAACSGRRAAILSGITRGITHRDADDLVRAAATFTDVVGDEVAGRGQTGQSRAVT
;
A
#
# COMPACT_ATOMS: atom_id res chain seq x y z
N MET A 1 -9.65 -22.92 18.66
CA MET A 1 -10.87 -22.12 18.86
C MET A 1 -10.73 -20.84 18.06
N SER A 2 -11.36 -20.84 16.88
CA SER A 2 -11.32 -19.74 15.92
C SER A 2 -12.39 -18.74 16.29
N ALA A 3 -12.01 -17.51 16.58
CA ALA A 3 -12.93 -16.38 16.65
C ALA A 3 -12.87 -15.64 15.32
N LEU A 4 -13.81 -15.98 14.44
CA LEU A 4 -14.22 -15.12 13.33
C LEU A 4 -14.85 -13.86 13.95
N ILE A 5 -14.29 -12.72 13.70
CA ILE A 5 -14.99 -11.45 13.91
C ILE A 5 -15.75 -11.16 12.64
N ASP A 6 -17.03 -11.50 12.71
CA ASP A 6 -18.07 -11.21 11.74
C ASP A 6 -18.39 -9.70 11.82
N PHE A 7 -18.21 -8.97 10.71
CA PHE A 7 -18.73 -7.61 10.60
C PHE A 7 -20.14 -7.70 10.03
N PRO A 8 -21.16 -7.22 10.74
CA PRO A 8 -22.52 -7.26 10.22
C PRO A 8 -22.68 -6.23 9.09
N MET A 9 -22.92 -6.74 7.90
CA MET A 9 -23.51 -5.99 6.82
C MET A 9 -25.02 -6.12 6.94
N GLU A 10 -25.62 -5.34 7.79
CA GLU A 10 -27.06 -5.09 7.75
C GLU A 10 -27.31 -3.68 7.25
N ASN A 11 -27.95 -3.62 6.10
CA ASN A 11 -29.19 -2.88 5.84
C ASN A 11 -29.24 -2.47 4.37
N LEU A 12 -30.28 -2.57 3.64
CA LEU A 12 -31.72 -2.70 3.80
C LEU A 12 -32.27 -2.97 2.39
N ALA A 13 -32.87 -4.09 2.22
CA ALA A 13 -33.85 -4.25 1.15
C ALA A 13 -35.21 -3.90 1.76
N THR A 14 -35.84 -2.86 1.30
CA THR A 14 -37.27 -2.72 1.39
C THR A 14 -37.83 -2.49 0.01
N ASP A 15 -38.62 -3.47 -0.39
CA ASP A 15 -39.53 -3.49 -1.52
C ASP A 15 -40.31 -2.20 -1.69
N ASN A 16 -40.45 -1.77 -2.93
CA ASN A 16 -41.73 -1.35 -3.42
C ASN A 16 -41.80 -1.54 -4.94
N PRO A 17 -42.79 -2.31 -5.46
CA PRO A 17 -42.99 -2.46 -6.89
C PRO A 17 -43.94 -1.42 -7.43
N ALA A 18 -43.78 -1.13 -8.71
CA ALA A 18 -44.68 -0.49 -9.64
C ALA A 18 -44.46 1.02 -9.89
N THR A 19 -43.91 1.30 -11.02
CA THR A 19 -44.53 1.99 -12.15
C THR A 19 -43.43 2.40 -13.14
N ALA A 20 -43.40 1.77 -14.30
CA ALA A 20 -42.66 2.32 -15.43
C ALA A 20 -43.29 3.63 -15.89
N PRO A 21 -42.49 4.59 -16.37
CA PRO A 21 -42.46 4.86 -17.77
C PRO A 21 -41.04 4.90 -18.37
N GLN A 22 -40.97 4.42 -19.59
CA GLN A 22 -39.87 4.54 -20.51
C GLN A 22 -39.60 6.01 -20.82
N HIS A 23 -38.35 6.46 -20.72
CA HIS A 23 -37.86 7.54 -21.59
C HIS A 23 -36.31 7.52 -21.66
N HIS A 24 -35.85 7.32 -22.87
CA HIS A 24 -34.71 7.94 -23.56
C HIS A 24 -33.33 7.90 -22.92
N GLY A 25 -32.45 7.28 -23.68
CA GLY A 25 -31.01 7.25 -23.53
C GLY A 25 -30.41 8.61 -23.18
N GLY A 26 -29.82 8.63 -22.04
CA GLY A 26 -28.83 9.58 -21.62
C GLY A 26 -27.80 8.79 -20.86
N ALA A 27 -26.64 8.52 -21.48
CA ALA A 27 -25.49 8.00 -20.79
C ALA A 27 -25.10 9.05 -19.75
N TYR A 28 -25.51 8.84 -18.50
CA TYR A 28 -24.92 9.53 -17.37
C TYR A 28 -23.53 8.93 -17.15
N PRO A 29 -22.46 9.66 -17.44
CA PRO A 29 -21.15 9.26 -16.94
C PRO A 29 -21.23 9.42 -15.42
N GLY A 30 -21.42 8.30 -14.70
CA GLY A 30 -21.28 8.27 -13.27
C GLY A 30 -19.96 8.94 -12.85
N PRO A 31 -19.90 9.56 -11.66
CA PRO A 31 -18.70 10.23 -11.22
C PRO A 31 -17.57 9.19 -11.14
N ARG A 32 -16.73 9.20 -12.17
CA ARG A 32 -15.44 8.52 -12.11
C ARG A 32 -14.62 9.33 -11.14
N SER A 33 -14.59 8.92 -9.89
CA SER A 33 -13.56 9.35 -8.94
C SER A 33 -12.21 8.88 -9.46
N SER A 34 -11.74 9.47 -10.54
CA SER A 34 -10.41 9.28 -11.06
C SER A 34 -9.46 10.23 -10.32
N THR A 35 -9.26 9.97 -9.02
CA THR A 35 -8.02 10.46 -8.43
C THR A 35 -6.91 9.85 -9.26
N PRO A 36 -6.08 10.65 -9.94
CA PRO A 36 -5.02 10.12 -10.76
C PRO A 36 -4.15 9.20 -9.90
N PRO A 37 -3.72 8.05 -10.41
CA PRO A 37 -2.85 7.16 -9.66
C PRO A 37 -1.62 7.96 -9.22
N ARG A 38 -1.32 7.92 -7.91
CA ARG A 38 -0.13 8.59 -7.38
C ARG A 38 1.08 8.10 -8.14
N SER A 39 1.91 9.02 -8.62
CA SER A 39 3.15 8.65 -9.31
C SER A 39 4.10 7.92 -8.36
N ALA A 40 4.96 7.04 -8.88
CA ALA A 40 5.99 6.38 -8.09
C ALA A 40 6.85 7.38 -7.30
N ALA A 41 7.20 8.50 -7.93
CA ALA A 41 7.96 9.57 -7.30
C ALA A 41 7.21 10.22 -6.12
N ALA A 42 5.89 10.43 -6.23
CA ALA A 42 5.08 10.96 -5.13
C ALA A 42 5.04 9.99 -3.95
N LEU A 43 4.84 8.70 -4.21
CA LEU A 43 4.84 7.65 -3.20
C LEU A 43 6.20 7.53 -2.49
N LEU A 44 7.30 7.67 -3.22
CA LEU A 44 8.65 7.69 -2.63
C LEU A 44 8.87 8.91 -1.73
N ARG A 45 8.41 10.09 -2.12
CA ARG A 45 8.49 11.28 -1.26
C ARG A 45 7.71 11.06 0.04
N GLU A 46 6.51 10.48 -0.04
CA GLU A 46 5.71 10.13 1.13
C GLU A 46 6.40 9.06 2.00
N ALA A 47 7.07 8.08 1.40
CA ALA A 47 7.84 7.07 2.13
C ALA A 47 8.99 7.72 2.90
N ARG A 48 9.79 8.56 2.26
CA ARG A 48 10.91 9.27 2.89
C ARG A 48 10.45 10.19 4.03
N ALA A 49 9.34 10.91 3.82
CA ALA A 49 8.74 11.74 4.87
C ALA A 49 8.29 10.88 6.07
N GLY A 50 7.67 9.71 5.81
CA GLY A 50 7.26 8.78 6.86
C GLY A 50 8.45 8.18 7.64
N ILE A 51 9.59 7.93 6.99
CA ILE A 51 10.82 7.50 7.68
C ILE A 51 11.31 8.61 8.61
N ALA A 52 11.38 9.85 8.12
CA ALA A 52 11.80 10.98 8.93
C ALA A 52 10.86 11.25 10.12
N GLU A 53 9.58 11.00 9.96
CA GLU A 53 8.58 11.05 11.05
C GLU A 53 8.82 9.93 12.05
N ALA A 54 8.99 8.69 11.58
CA ALA A 54 9.27 7.56 12.45
C ALA A 54 10.54 7.76 13.30
N GLN A 55 11.58 8.38 12.74
CA GLN A 55 12.81 8.67 13.47
C GLN A 55 12.61 9.66 14.63
N LYS A 56 11.62 10.53 14.57
CA LYS A 56 11.29 11.52 15.60
C LYS A 56 10.36 10.96 16.68
N ASP A 57 9.62 9.91 16.37
CA ASP A 57 8.69 9.32 17.31
C ASP A 57 9.45 8.63 18.46
N THR A 58 9.17 9.01 19.67
CA THR A 58 9.79 8.47 20.90
C THR A 58 9.09 7.22 21.40
N VAL A 59 7.89 6.91 20.89
CA VAL A 59 7.13 5.73 21.28
C VAL A 59 7.44 4.57 20.34
N ALA A 60 7.97 3.47 20.85
CA ALA A 60 8.42 2.34 20.04
C ALA A 60 7.33 1.80 19.10
N SER A 61 6.09 1.67 19.58
CA SER A 61 4.97 1.18 18.76
C SER A 61 4.56 2.15 17.66
N GLY A 62 4.52 3.45 17.92
CA GLY A 62 4.25 4.48 16.93
C GLY A 62 5.33 4.51 15.86
N ARG A 63 6.59 4.53 16.30
CA ARG A 63 7.77 4.46 15.43
C ARG A 63 7.74 3.25 14.50
N TYR A 64 7.43 2.06 15.06
CA TYR A 64 7.29 0.83 14.28
C TYR A 64 6.18 0.93 13.24
N ALA A 65 4.99 1.37 13.63
CA ALA A 65 3.84 1.47 12.73
C ALA A 65 4.07 2.48 11.59
N THR A 66 4.69 3.62 11.91
CA THR A 66 5.02 4.67 10.93
C THR A 66 6.10 4.21 9.95
N ALA A 67 7.15 3.52 10.43
CA ALA A 67 8.19 2.94 9.58
C ALA A 67 7.61 1.87 8.63
N TYR A 68 6.73 1.01 9.13
CA TYR A 68 6.06 0.02 8.30
C TYR A 68 5.18 0.66 7.22
N LEU A 69 4.46 1.73 7.55
CA LEU A 69 3.67 2.47 6.57
C LEU A 69 4.55 3.11 5.48
N ALA A 70 5.73 3.61 5.86
CA ALA A 70 6.70 4.13 4.90
C ALA A 70 7.17 3.03 3.94
N ALA A 71 7.48 1.83 4.43
CA ALA A 71 7.81 0.68 3.59
C ALA A 71 6.67 0.28 2.65
N LEU A 72 5.41 0.32 3.11
CA LEU A 72 4.25 0.09 2.24
C LEU A 72 4.12 1.12 1.12
N ARG A 73 4.45 2.39 1.38
CA ARG A 73 4.46 3.44 0.35
C ARG A 73 5.56 3.21 -0.68
N ALA A 74 6.76 2.79 -0.25
CA ALA A 74 7.84 2.41 -1.14
C ALA A 74 7.45 1.18 -1.99
N ALA A 75 6.83 0.15 -1.41
CA ALA A 75 6.29 -0.98 -2.15
C ALA A 75 5.25 -0.55 -3.19
N ALA A 76 4.35 0.37 -2.83
CA ALA A 76 3.37 0.93 -3.76
C ALA A 76 4.03 1.73 -4.89
N ALA A 77 5.15 2.41 -4.64
CA ALA A 77 5.93 3.09 -5.67
C ALA A 77 6.52 2.09 -6.68
N MET A 78 7.10 0.98 -6.20
CA MET A 78 7.59 -0.09 -7.06
C MET A 78 6.47 -0.73 -7.89
N LEU A 79 5.31 -1.00 -7.27
CA LEU A 79 4.14 -1.52 -7.97
C LEU A 79 3.61 -0.55 -9.03
N ALA A 80 3.64 0.76 -8.76
CA ALA A 80 3.27 1.78 -9.73
C ALA A 80 4.25 1.83 -10.91
N LEU A 81 5.54 1.59 -10.66
CA LEU A 81 6.59 1.54 -11.67
C LEU A 81 6.50 0.30 -12.57
N ARG A 82 6.18 -0.87 -11.99
CA ARG A 82 6.09 -2.17 -12.70
C ARG A 82 4.77 -2.39 -13.41
N GLY A 83 3.79 -1.54 -13.19
CA GLY A 83 2.42 -1.71 -13.64
C GLY A 83 1.60 -2.54 -12.64
N ARG A 84 0.33 -2.18 -12.50
CA ARG A 84 -0.60 -2.97 -11.68
C ARG A 84 -1.03 -4.20 -12.46
N PRO A 85 -1.05 -5.38 -11.85
CA PRO A 85 -1.75 -6.51 -12.47
C PRO A 85 -3.20 -6.07 -12.74
N HIS A 86 -3.72 -6.43 -13.89
CA HIS A 86 -5.11 -6.12 -14.26
C HIS A 86 -6.03 -6.51 -13.10
N ARG A 87 -6.94 -5.61 -12.74
CA ARG A 87 -7.99 -5.85 -11.74
C ARG A 87 -8.97 -6.90 -12.27
N GLY A 88 -8.54 -8.17 -12.23
CA GLY A 88 -9.46 -9.29 -12.30
C GLY A 88 -10.19 -9.42 -10.95
N ARG A 89 -11.25 -10.22 -10.90
CA ARG A 89 -12.00 -10.59 -9.67
C ARG A 89 -11.17 -11.33 -8.61
N ALA A 90 -9.87 -11.09 -8.55
CA ALA A 90 -8.98 -11.71 -7.57
C ALA A 90 -9.18 -11.05 -6.20
N ARG A 91 -9.17 -11.88 -5.15
CA ARG A 91 -9.17 -11.45 -3.75
C ARG A 91 -8.11 -10.36 -3.53
N PRO A 92 -8.37 -9.37 -2.66
CA PRO A 92 -7.37 -8.37 -2.31
C PRO A 92 -6.10 -9.07 -1.80
N ALA A 93 -5.04 -8.98 -2.57
CA ALA A 93 -3.74 -9.48 -2.15
C ALA A 93 -2.98 -8.37 -1.40
N SER A 94 -2.18 -8.75 -0.39
CA SER A 94 -1.33 -7.78 0.29
C SER A 94 -0.31 -7.17 -0.69
N ALA A 95 0.16 -5.96 -0.40
CA ALA A 95 1.16 -5.29 -1.22
C ALA A 95 2.43 -6.15 -1.38
N TRP A 96 2.79 -6.90 -0.35
CA TRP A 96 3.96 -7.79 -0.36
C TRP A 96 3.79 -8.98 -1.29
N VAL A 97 2.62 -9.61 -1.29
CA VAL A 97 2.30 -10.70 -2.22
C VAL A 97 2.33 -10.21 -3.68
N LEU A 98 1.81 -9.00 -3.93
CA LEU A 98 1.84 -8.41 -5.27
C LEU A 98 3.28 -8.05 -5.68
N LEU A 99 4.05 -7.49 -4.77
CA LEU A 99 5.43 -7.11 -5.03
C LEU A 99 6.30 -8.33 -5.32
N ALA A 100 6.17 -9.41 -4.56
CA ALA A 100 6.90 -10.66 -4.80
C ALA A 100 6.64 -11.23 -6.21
N LYS A 101 5.43 -11.05 -6.74
CA LYS A 101 5.07 -11.50 -8.09
C LYS A 101 5.61 -10.61 -9.21
N LEU A 102 5.65 -9.30 -8.99
CA LEU A 102 5.99 -8.32 -10.02
C LEU A 102 7.46 -7.90 -9.98
N ALA A 103 8.12 -8.11 -8.87
CA ALA A 103 9.52 -7.79 -8.63
C ALA A 103 10.17 -8.92 -7.78
N PRO A 104 10.37 -10.11 -8.37
CA PRO A 104 10.95 -11.26 -7.66
C PRO A 104 12.35 -10.98 -7.12
N GLU A 105 13.08 -10.03 -7.68
CA GLU A 105 14.35 -9.53 -7.16
C GLU A 105 14.24 -8.86 -5.78
N MET A 106 13.03 -8.51 -5.35
CA MET A 106 12.73 -7.93 -4.04
C MET A 106 12.25 -8.98 -3.01
N ALA A 107 12.44 -10.28 -3.30
CA ALA A 107 11.89 -11.36 -2.49
C ALA A 107 12.28 -11.25 -1.00
N GLU A 108 13.55 -10.99 -0.69
CA GLU A 108 14.03 -10.85 0.69
C GLU A 108 13.31 -9.72 1.44
N TRP A 109 13.06 -8.58 0.76
CA TRP A 109 12.32 -7.46 1.31
C TRP A 109 10.85 -7.79 1.54
N THR A 110 10.23 -8.48 0.58
CA THR A 110 8.81 -8.87 0.70
C THR A 110 8.59 -9.84 1.84
N ASP A 111 9.47 -10.81 2.02
CA ASP A 111 9.40 -11.79 3.09
C ASP A 111 9.61 -11.13 4.46
N PHE A 112 10.61 -10.25 4.56
CA PHE A 112 10.88 -9.50 5.78
C PHE A 112 9.68 -8.65 6.21
N PHE A 113 9.15 -7.82 5.32
CA PHE A 113 8.02 -6.96 5.68
C PHE A 113 6.70 -7.72 5.84
N ALA A 114 6.50 -8.80 5.10
CA ALA A 114 5.36 -9.70 5.33
C ALA A 114 5.37 -10.28 6.75
N ALA A 115 6.54 -10.72 7.23
CA ALA A 115 6.70 -11.19 8.61
C ALA A 115 6.43 -10.10 9.66
N CYS A 116 6.73 -8.84 9.34
CA CYS A 116 6.46 -7.69 10.22
C CYS A 116 4.97 -7.30 10.29
N SER A 117 4.15 -7.76 9.34
CA SER A 117 2.74 -7.32 9.19
C SER A 117 1.86 -7.64 10.40
N GLY A 118 2.07 -8.80 11.03
CA GLY A 118 1.31 -9.22 12.22
C GLY A 118 1.53 -8.28 13.41
N ARG A 119 2.78 -7.85 13.65
CA ARG A 119 3.10 -6.87 14.71
C ARG A 119 2.45 -5.52 14.44
N ARG A 120 2.48 -5.05 13.20
CA ARG A 120 1.77 -3.82 12.83
C ARG A 120 0.27 -3.94 13.06
N ALA A 121 -0.35 -5.04 12.65
CA ALA A 121 -1.78 -5.26 12.87
C ALA A 121 -2.13 -5.24 14.37
N ALA A 122 -1.31 -5.87 15.22
CA ALA A 122 -1.46 -5.84 16.67
C ALA A 122 -1.39 -4.40 17.22
N ILE A 123 -0.41 -3.61 16.78
CA ILE A 123 -0.27 -2.20 17.19
C ILE A 123 -1.53 -1.39 16.82
N LEU A 124 -2.03 -1.55 15.61
CA LEU A 124 -3.24 -0.85 15.15
C LEU A 124 -4.50 -1.27 15.92
N SER A 125 -4.51 -2.47 16.51
CA SER A 125 -5.55 -2.95 17.41
C SER A 125 -5.32 -2.56 18.87
N GLY A 126 -4.32 -1.70 19.15
CA GLY A 126 -3.99 -1.26 20.50
C GLY A 126 -3.10 -2.20 21.31
N ILE A 127 -2.63 -3.29 20.71
CA ILE A 127 -1.72 -4.25 21.36
C ILE A 127 -0.28 -3.83 21.10
N THR A 128 0.30 -3.11 22.02
CA THR A 128 1.67 -2.57 21.89
C THR A 128 2.71 -3.34 22.70
N ARG A 129 2.29 -4.32 23.49
CA ARG A 129 3.19 -5.14 24.32
C ARG A 129 4.16 -5.91 23.45
N GLY A 130 5.44 -5.94 23.87
CA GLY A 130 6.49 -6.69 23.19
C GLY A 130 7.11 -5.97 21.98
N ILE A 131 6.74 -4.72 21.72
CA ILE A 131 7.45 -3.88 20.75
C ILE A 131 8.53 -3.09 21.50
N THR A 132 9.78 -3.45 21.25
CA THR A 132 10.92 -2.75 21.84
C THR A 132 11.39 -1.59 20.97
N HIS A 133 12.15 -0.65 21.55
CA HIS A 133 12.82 0.40 20.76
C HIS A 133 13.74 -0.19 19.70
N ARG A 134 14.44 -1.29 20.03
CA ARG A 134 15.29 -1.99 19.09
C ARG A 134 14.52 -2.53 17.89
N ASP A 135 13.36 -3.18 18.12
CA ASP A 135 12.51 -3.65 17.02
C ASP A 135 12.09 -2.49 16.10
N ALA A 136 11.74 -1.36 16.70
CA ALA A 136 11.34 -0.17 15.95
C ALA A 136 12.52 0.43 15.16
N ASP A 137 13.70 0.52 15.76
CA ASP A 137 14.91 1.04 15.12
C ASP A 137 15.37 0.13 13.96
N ASP A 138 15.30 -1.18 14.15
CA ASP A 138 15.62 -2.15 13.11
C ASP A 138 14.65 -2.00 11.92
N LEU A 139 13.36 -1.82 12.20
CA LEU A 139 12.37 -1.61 11.14
C LEU A 139 12.55 -0.27 10.42
N VAL A 140 12.90 0.81 11.14
CA VAL A 140 13.19 2.11 10.52
C VAL A 140 14.37 1.99 9.56
N ARG A 141 15.45 1.32 9.97
CA ARG A 141 16.64 1.10 9.11
C ARG A 141 16.27 0.28 7.87
N ALA A 142 15.54 -0.82 8.06
CA ALA A 142 15.09 -1.67 6.96
C ALA A 142 14.19 -0.89 5.99
N ALA A 143 13.23 -0.10 6.49
CA ALA A 143 12.34 0.72 5.66
C ALA A 143 13.11 1.79 4.89
N ALA A 144 14.13 2.42 5.51
CA ALA A 144 14.97 3.41 4.84
C ALA A 144 15.75 2.76 3.70
N THR A 145 16.46 1.66 3.97
CA THR A 145 17.24 0.95 2.94
C THR A 145 16.36 0.47 1.80
N PHE A 146 15.19 -0.11 2.11
CA PHE A 146 14.25 -0.53 1.07
C PHE A 146 13.73 0.65 0.23
N THR A 147 13.46 1.79 0.86
CA THR A 147 13.02 3.00 0.14
C THR A 147 14.10 3.53 -0.79
N ASP A 148 15.37 3.44 -0.41
CA ASP A 148 16.49 3.83 -1.26
C ASP A 148 16.64 2.89 -2.45
N VAL A 149 16.57 1.58 -2.24
CA VAL A 149 16.58 0.57 -3.32
C VAL A 149 15.46 0.84 -4.34
N VAL A 150 14.23 1.09 -3.85
CA VAL A 150 13.11 1.45 -4.74
C VAL A 150 13.35 2.79 -5.43
N GLY A 151 13.99 3.75 -4.74
CA GLY A 151 14.35 5.04 -5.30
C GLY A 151 15.27 4.93 -6.51
N ASP A 152 16.28 4.08 -6.42
CA ASP A 152 17.23 3.82 -7.51
C ASP A 152 16.52 3.20 -8.73
N GLU A 153 15.60 2.26 -8.51
CA GLU A 153 14.78 1.66 -9.58
C GLU A 153 13.89 2.70 -10.27
N VAL A 154 13.28 3.61 -9.51
CA VAL A 154 12.44 4.68 -10.06
C VAL A 154 13.28 5.67 -10.87
N ALA A 155 14.46 6.05 -10.37
CA ALA A 155 15.37 6.97 -11.05
C ALA A 155 15.94 6.36 -12.34
N GLY A 156 16.36 5.09 -12.31
CA GLY A 156 16.92 4.39 -13.47
C GLY A 156 15.93 4.29 -14.64
N ARG A 157 14.65 4.05 -14.36
CA ARG A 157 13.62 3.99 -15.41
C ARG A 157 13.20 5.36 -15.93
N GLY A 158 13.32 6.41 -15.12
CA GLY A 158 13.10 7.77 -15.57
C GLY A 158 14.09 8.18 -16.67
N GLN A 159 15.34 7.76 -16.55
CA GLN A 159 16.40 8.06 -17.52
C GLN A 159 16.24 7.28 -18.83
N THR A 160 15.85 6.01 -18.75
CA THR A 160 15.62 5.17 -19.95
C THR A 160 14.43 5.66 -20.78
N GLY A 161 13.40 6.24 -20.13
CA GLY A 161 12.24 6.82 -20.81
C GLY A 161 12.58 8.12 -21.56
N GLN A 162 13.44 8.95 -21.00
CA GLN A 162 13.87 10.21 -21.62
C GLN A 162 14.79 10.00 -22.83
N SER A 163 15.66 8.99 -22.79
CA SER A 163 16.55 8.68 -23.93
C SER A 163 15.80 8.16 -25.15
N ARG A 164 14.60 7.56 -24.98
CA ARG A 164 13.76 7.09 -26.08
C ARG A 164 12.89 8.18 -26.72
N ALA A 165 12.73 9.32 -26.06
CA ALA A 165 11.90 10.41 -26.57
C ALA A 165 12.67 11.44 -27.43
N VAL A 166 13.98 11.26 -27.62
CA VAL A 166 14.86 12.19 -28.33
C VAL A 166 15.33 11.62 -29.71
N THR A 167 14.78 10.50 -30.17
CA THR A 167 15.02 9.95 -31.51
C THR A 167 13.75 9.99 -32.32
#